data_656159d1c9ea29c278683f61a74f4755
#
_entry.id   656159d1c9ea29c278683f61a74f4755
#
_cell.length_a   1.000
_cell.length_b   1.000
_cell.length_c   1.000
_cell.angle_alpha   90.00
_cell.angle_beta   90.00
_cell.angle_gamma   90.00
#
_symmetry.space_group_name_H-M   'P 1'
#
loop_
_entity.id
_entity.type
_entity.pdbx_description
1 polymer ?
#
loop_
_entity_poly.entity_id
_entity_poly.type
_entity_poly.pdbx_seq_one_letter_code
_entity_poly.pdbx_strand_id
1 'polypeptide(L)'
;LLANLLLSDFDKMMVSAVGTDGGYGRYVDDCIVISRDRGLLHRILQEGRVYLRDELGLTLHPRKISLQRVSNGVRFIGTMIRPHRLVPNRQTVERLYAVIDELGMIENPTKQVLKRWGCLSIVTAIT
;
A
#
# COMPACT_ATOMS: atom_id res chain seq x y z
N LEU A 1 -7.28 -16.61 1.97
CA LEU A 1 -7.64 -16.94 3.35
C LEU A 1 -6.47 -17.54 4.12
N LEU A 2 -5.81 -18.56 3.54
CA LEU A 2 -4.68 -19.26 4.19
C LEU A 2 -3.47 -18.31 4.39
N ALA A 3 -3.14 -17.48 3.40
CA ALA A 3 -2.07 -16.50 3.51
C ALA A 3 -2.30 -15.49 4.64
N ASN A 4 -3.54 -15.07 4.87
CA ASN A 4 -3.88 -14.17 5.96
C ASN A 4 -3.70 -14.82 7.33
N LEU A 5 -3.98 -16.11 7.44
CA LEU A 5 -3.76 -16.85 8.68
C LEU A 5 -2.27 -17.03 8.97
N LEU A 6 -1.48 -17.43 7.97
CA LEU A 6 -0.04 -17.63 8.10
C LEU A 6 0.72 -16.33 8.45
N LEU A 7 0.28 -15.21 7.91
CA LEU A 7 0.91 -13.91 8.13
C LEU A 7 0.33 -13.12 9.32
N SER A 8 -0.62 -13.69 10.06
CA SER A 8 -1.27 -13.00 11.18
C SER A 8 -0.28 -12.60 12.29
N ASP A 9 0.64 -13.49 12.66
CA ASP A 9 1.64 -13.20 13.68
C ASP A 9 2.73 -12.26 13.16
N PHE A 10 3.07 -12.36 11.89
CA PHE A 10 3.91 -11.37 11.21
C PHE A 10 3.27 -9.97 11.25
N ASP A 11 1.97 -9.85 10.96
CA ASP A 11 1.25 -8.58 11.04
C ASP A 11 1.31 -7.98 12.46
N LYS A 12 1.11 -8.80 13.49
CA LYS A 12 1.20 -8.35 14.90
C LYS A 12 2.60 -7.85 15.24
N MET A 13 3.63 -8.57 14.80
CA MET A 13 5.02 -8.16 14.97
C MET A 13 5.28 -6.81 14.30
N MET A 14 4.85 -6.63 13.06
CA MET A 14 5.02 -5.40 12.29
C MET A 14 4.30 -4.21 12.93
N VAL A 15 3.05 -4.38 13.35
CA VAL A 15 2.27 -3.34 14.06
C VAL A 15 2.97 -2.93 15.35
N SER A 16 3.46 -3.90 16.12
CA SER A 16 4.18 -3.64 17.36
C SER A 16 5.50 -2.91 17.12
N ALA A 17 6.25 -3.29 16.08
CA ALA A 17 7.53 -2.68 15.73
C ALA A 17 7.39 -1.23 15.23
N VAL A 18 6.32 -0.93 14.50
CA VAL A 18 6.05 0.43 13.98
C VAL A 18 5.64 1.38 15.11
N GLY A 19 4.92 0.87 16.14
CA GLY A 19 4.43 1.68 17.25
C GLY A 19 3.32 2.66 16.86
N THR A 20 3.11 3.67 17.70
CA THR A 20 2.02 4.64 17.56
C THR A 20 2.28 5.73 16.54
N ASP A 21 3.55 6.03 16.23
CA ASP A 21 3.96 7.13 15.36
C ASP A 21 4.09 6.75 13.89
N GLY A 22 3.74 5.52 13.56
CA GLY A 22 3.77 5.00 12.21
C GLY A 22 2.52 4.22 11.85
N GLY A 23 2.56 3.57 10.70
CA GLY A 23 1.46 2.76 10.21
C GLY A 23 1.94 1.50 9.50
N TYR A 24 1.15 0.46 9.59
CA TYR A 24 1.33 -0.79 8.87
C TYR A 24 0.04 -1.19 8.16
N GLY A 25 0.15 -1.65 6.94
CA GLY A 25 -0.96 -2.22 6.20
C GLY A 25 -0.48 -3.35 5.29
N ARG A 26 -1.32 -4.38 5.13
CA ARG A 26 -1.05 -5.50 4.24
C ARG A 26 -2.28 -5.82 3.41
N TYR A 27 -2.06 -6.14 2.16
CA TYR A 27 -3.06 -6.67 1.25
C TYR A 27 -2.49 -7.91 0.57
N VAL A 28 -2.95 -9.08 1.00
CA VAL A 28 -2.48 -10.40 0.57
C VAL A 28 -0.98 -10.56 0.84
N ASP A 29 -0.12 -10.38 -0.18
CA ASP A 29 1.34 -10.49 -0.16
C ASP A 29 2.06 -9.14 -0.22
N ASP A 30 1.34 -8.06 -0.49
CA ASP A 30 1.89 -6.70 -0.49
C ASP A 30 1.73 -6.05 0.88
N CYS A 31 2.79 -5.51 1.45
CA CYS A 31 2.74 -4.76 2.69
C CYS A 31 3.37 -3.37 2.56
N ILE A 32 2.85 -2.45 3.33
CA ILE A 32 3.36 -1.09 3.45
C ILE A 32 3.62 -0.76 4.91
N VAL A 33 4.77 -0.18 5.18
CA VAL A 33 5.17 0.33 6.49
C VAL A 33 5.49 1.81 6.36
N ILE A 34 4.99 2.59 7.28
CA ILE A 34 5.09 4.03 7.26
C ILE A 34 5.64 4.51 8.59
N SER A 35 6.71 5.31 8.56
CA SER A 35 7.31 5.91 9.73
C SER A 35 8.05 7.19 9.38
N ARG A 36 8.19 8.07 10.34
CA ARG A 36 9.06 9.26 10.22
C ARG A 36 10.54 8.92 10.43
N ASP A 37 10.80 7.81 11.09
CA ASP A 37 12.16 7.35 11.38
C ASP A 37 12.62 6.34 10.33
N ARG A 38 13.58 6.76 9.50
CA ARG A 38 14.18 5.91 8.47
C ARG A 38 14.98 4.75 9.07
N GLY A 39 15.63 4.98 10.20
CA GLY A 39 16.39 3.94 10.90
C GLY A 39 15.46 2.83 11.39
N LEU A 40 14.32 3.20 11.93
CA LEU A 40 13.27 2.26 12.32
C LEU A 40 12.79 1.42 11.12
N LEU A 41 12.54 2.05 9.96
CA LEU A 41 12.13 1.32 8.75
C LEU A 41 13.17 0.30 8.28
N HIS A 42 14.46 0.63 8.34
CA HIS A 42 15.53 -0.32 8.03
C HIS A 42 15.56 -1.50 9.01
N ARG A 43 15.40 -1.23 10.30
CA ARG A 43 15.34 -2.27 11.34
C ARG A 43 14.15 -3.19 11.13
N ILE A 44 12.96 -2.64 10.94
CA ILE A 44 11.74 -3.41 10.68
C ILE A 44 11.90 -4.29 9.43
N LEU A 45 12.52 -3.75 8.38
CA LEU A 45 12.79 -4.52 7.16
C LEU A 45 13.70 -5.72 7.43
N GLN A 46 14.75 -5.56 8.24
CA GLN A 46 15.66 -6.65 8.58
C GLN A 46 14.97 -7.70 9.48
N GLU A 47 14.28 -7.25 10.52
CA GLU A 47 13.52 -8.12 11.42
C GLU A 47 12.44 -8.90 10.65
N GLY A 48 11.72 -8.21 9.75
CA GLY A 48 10.72 -8.84 8.89
C GLY A 48 11.31 -9.89 7.96
N ARG A 49 12.49 -9.65 7.39
CA ARG A 49 13.20 -10.65 6.55
C ARG A 49 13.58 -11.89 7.34
N VAL A 50 14.13 -11.70 8.53
CA VAL A 50 14.53 -12.80 9.40
C VAL A 50 13.31 -13.63 9.79
N TYR A 51 12.25 -12.98 10.24
CA TYR A 51 11.01 -13.64 10.63
C TYR A 51 10.41 -14.46 9.47
N LEU A 52 10.24 -13.84 8.30
CA LEU A 52 9.67 -14.52 7.13
C LEU A 52 10.48 -15.74 6.72
N ARG A 53 11.81 -15.64 6.75
CA ARG A 53 12.70 -16.74 6.40
C ARG A 53 12.68 -17.87 7.43
N ASP A 54 12.82 -17.51 8.71
CA ASP A 54 13.08 -18.48 9.77
C ASP A 54 11.78 -19.15 10.27
N GLU A 55 10.69 -18.40 10.35
CA GLU A 55 9.40 -18.90 10.83
C GLU A 55 8.47 -19.41 9.72
N LEU A 56 8.51 -18.79 8.55
CA LEU A 56 7.58 -19.11 7.47
C LEU A 56 8.23 -19.70 6.22
N GLY A 57 9.57 -19.76 6.15
CA GLY A 57 10.29 -20.21 4.95
C GLY A 57 10.06 -19.31 3.72
N LEU A 58 9.64 -18.08 3.93
CA LEU A 58 9.35 -17.12 2.87
C LEU A 58 10.51 -16.14 2.67
N THR A 59 10.68 -15.67 1.44
CA THR A 59 11.74 -14.73 1.11
C THR A 59 11.14 -13.45 0.52
N LEU A 60 11.54 -12.30 1.06
CA LEU A 60 11.22 -11.02 0.46
C LEU A 60 11.98 -10.85 -0.85
N HIS A 61 11.25 -10.60 -1.93
CA HIS A 61 11.87 -10.42 -3.24
C HIS A 61 12.63 -9.07 -3.30
N PRO A 62 13.95 -9.06 -3.52
CA PRO A 62 14.77 -7.85 -3.42
C PRO A 62 14.29 -6.69 -4.31
N ARG A 63 13.81 -7.01 -5.52
CA ARG A 63 13.32 -6.01 -6.48
C ARG A 63 11.95 -5.42 -6.14
N LYS A 64 11.24 -6.01 -5.17
CA LYS A 64 9.91 -5.52 -4.72
C LYS A 64 10.01 -4.67 -3.45
N ILE A 65 11.20 -4.52 -2.89
CA ILE A 65 11.41 -3.68 -1.71
C ILE A 65 11.70 -2.27 -2.17
N SER A 66 10.89 -1.32 -1.72
CA SER A 66 11.06 0.09 -2.03
C SER A 66 11.01 0.90 -0.73
N LEU A 67 12.06 1.65 -0.47
CA LEU A 67 12.13 2.61 0.62
C LEU A 67 12.23 4.01 0.02
N GLN A 68 11.15 4.76 0.14
CA GLN A 68 11.07 6.09 -0.48
C GLN A 68 10.25 7.07 0.35
N ARG A 69 10.39 8.35 0.05
CA ARG A 69 9.57 9.40 0.67
C ARG A 69 8.14 9.35 0.14
N VAL A 70 7.17 9.52 1.00
CA VAL A 70 5.75 9.61 0.60
C VAL A 70 5.51 10.77 -0.37
N SER A 71 6.26 11.86 -0.24
CA SER A 71 6.19 12.99 -1.18
C SER A 71 6.45 12.59 -2.64
N ASN A 72 7.29 11.58 -2.86
CA ASN A 72 7.54 11.05 -4.20
C ASN A 72 6.38 10.20 -4.74
N GLY A 73 5.47 9.79 -3.86
CA GLY A 73 4.38 8.88 -4.15
C GLY A 73 4.79 7.42 -3.98
N VAL A 74 3.96 6.66 -3.31
CA VAL A 74 4.14 5.23 -3.07
C VAL A 74 3.09 4.44 -3.82
N ARG A 75 3.50 3.47 -4.62
CA ARG A 75 2.56 2.57 -5.29
C ARG A 75 2.15 1.46 -4.33
N PHE A 76 0.85 1.35 -4.10
CA PHE A 76 0.28 0.28 -3.29
C PHE A 76 -1.11 -0.08 -3.81
N ILE A 77 -1.36 -1.36 -4.06
CA ILE A 77 -2.64 -1.89 -4.55
C ILE A 77 -3.14 -1.15 -5.80
N GLY A 78 -2.27 -0.97 -6.79
CA GLY A 78 -2.63 -0.29 -8.05
C GLY A 78 -2.94 1.21 -7.92
N THR A 79 -2.64 1.80 -6.78
CA THR A 79 -2.87 3.21 -6.49
C THR A 79 -1.55 3.90 -6.15
N MET A 80 -1.39 5.13 -6.57
CA MET A 80 -0.29 5.99 -6.15
C MET A 80 -0.72 6.80 -4.93
N ILE A 81 -0.13 6.51 -3.78
CA ILE A 81 -0.36 7.23 -2.53
C ILE A 81 0.59 8.43 -2.47
N ARG A 82 0.07 9.62 -2.31
CA ARG A 82 0.82 10.86 -2.07
C ARG A 82 0.28 11.57 -0.84
N PRO A 83 1.01 12.50 -0.23
CA PRO A 83 0.47 13.33 0.84
C PRO A 83 -0.85 13.98 0.40
N HIS A 84 -1.87 13.81 1.21
CA HIS A 84 -3.21 14.39 1.04
C HIS A 84 -3.98 13.94 -0.21
N ARG A 85 -3.50 12.94 -0.98
CA ARG A 85 -4.25 12.44 -2.13
C ARG A 85 -3.88 11.02 -2.53
N LEU A 86 -4.87 10.28 -3.03
CA LEU A 86 -4.72 9.03 -3.74
C LEU A 86 -4.92 9.28 -5.24
N VAL A 87 -4.02 8.76 -6.06
CA VAL A 87 -4.13 8.82 -7.51
C VAL A 87 -4.25 7.38 -8.02
N PRO A 88 -5.42 6.96 -8.51
CA PRO A 88 -5.58 5.63 -9.06
C PRO A 88 -4.67 5.44 -10.28
N ASN A 89 -4.18 4.22 -10.47
CA ASN A 89 -3.40 3.88 -11.63
C ASN A 89 -4.25 4.03 -12.90
N ARG A 90 -3.64 4.51 -13.98
CA ARG A 90 -4.28 4.67 -15.29
C ARG A 90 -5.02 3.40 -15.73
N GLN A 91 -4.41 2.22 -15.59
CA GLN A 91 -5.04 0.95 -15.94
C GLN A 91 -6.31 0.67 -15.10
N THR A 92 -6.32 1.02 -13.83
CA THR A 92 -7.50 0.87 -12.96
C THR A 92 -8.63 1.78 -13.42
N VAL A 93 -8.30 3.01 -13.80
CA VAL A 93 -9.25 3.98 -14.35
C VAL A 93 -9.80 3.52 -15.69
N GLU A 94 -8.94 3.06 -16.60
CA GLU A 94 -9.33 2.56 -17.92
C GLU A 94 -10.26 1.33 -17.80
N ARG A 95 -9.95 0.40 -16.88
CA ARG A 95 -10.82 -0.75 -16.60
C ARG A 95 -12.17 -0.33 -16.04
N LEU A 96 -12.19 0.65 -15.15
CA LEU A 96 -13.43 1.19 -14.60
C LEU A 96 -14.30 1.79 -15.71
N TYR A 97 -13.70 2.58 -16.60
CA TYR A 97 -14.41 3.15 -17.75
C TYR A 97 -14.96 2.07 -18.68
N ALA A 98 -14.17 1.04 -18.98
CA ALA A 98 -14.61 -0.05 -19.84
C ALA A 98 -15.83 -0.78 -19.24
N VAL A 99 -15.83 -1.02 -17.92
CA VAL A 99 -16.96 -1.65 -17.23
C VAL A 99 -18.19 -0.74 -17.23
N ILE A 100 -18.02 0.56 -17.01
CA ILE A 100 -19.12 1.53 -17.04
C ILE A 100 -19.74 1.63 -18.42
N ASP A 101 -18.91 1.64 -19.45
CA ASP A 101 -19.33 1.70 -20.85
C ASP A 101 -20.09 0.42 -21.25
N GLU A 102 -19.57 -0.74 -20.86
CA GLU A 102 -20.21 -2.04 -21.09
C GLU A 102 -21.56 -2.16 -20.37
N LEU A 103 -21.69 -1.60 -19.16
CA LEU A 103 -22.94 -1.62 -18.41
C LEU A 103 -23.94 -0.55 -18.85
N GLY A 104 -23.57 0.35 -19.75
CA GLY A 104 -24.43 1.43 -20.26
C GLY A 104 -24.93 2.40 -19.18
N MET A 105 -24.24 2.44 -18.03
CA MET A 105 -24.72 3.16 -16.86
C MET A 105 -24.50 4.67 -16.89
N ILE A 106 -23.63 5.15 -17.77
CA ILE A 106 -23.35 6.60 -17.86
C ILE A 106 -22.99 6.99 -19.30
N GLU A 107 -23.81 7.84 -19.93
CA GLU A 107 -23.39 8.64 -21.10
C GLU A 107 -22.34 9.64 -20.62
N ASN A 108 -21.07 9.37 -20.91
CA ASN A 108 -19.92 10.22 -20.58
C ASN A 108 -19.76 10.59 -19.11
N PRO A 109 -19.01 9.82 -18.32
CA PRO A 109 -18.60 10.27 -16.99
C PRO A 109 -17.70 11.48 -17.15
N THR A 110 -18.24 12.66 -16.86
CA THR A 110 -17.50 13.90 -16.92
C THR A 110 -16.26 13.82 -16.02
N LYS A 111 -15.17 14.43 -16.46
CA LYS A 111 -13.91 14.59 -15.68
C LYS A 111 -14.12 15.10 -14.25
N GLN A 112 -15.31 15.64 -13.95
CA GLN A 112 -15.71 16.07 -12.61
C GLN A 112 -15.92 14.92 -11.61
N VAL A 113 -16.37 13.73 -12.04
CA VAL A 113 -16.52 12.56 -11.17
C VAL A 113 -15.13 12.08 -10.74
N LEU A 114 -14.15 12.06 -11.63
CA LEU A 114 -12.77 11.71 -11.29
C LEU A 114 -12.10 12.70 -10.34
N LYS A 115 -12.40 13.99 -10.44
CA LYS A 115 -11.92 15.00 -9.48
C LYS A 115 -12.51 14.79 -8.09
N ARG A 116 -13.75 14.33 -7.99
CA ARG A 116 -14.44 14.09 -6.72
C ARG A 116 -13.95 12.83 -6.00
N TRP A 117 -13.53 11.78 -6.73
CA TRP A 117 -12.95 10.57 -6.17
C TRP A 117 -11.46 10.73 -5.83
N GLY A 118 -10.77 11.72 -6.39
CA GLY A 118 -9.39 12.07 -6.06
C GLY A 118 -9.21 12.77 -4.70
N CYS A 119 -10.27 13.00 -3.95
CA CYS A 119 -10.28 13.72 -2.68
C CYS A 119 -10.45 12.84 -1.44
N LEU A 120 -10.18 11.56 -1.48
CA LEU A 120 -10.07 10.76 -0.25
C LEU A 120 -8.70 10.99 0.36
N SER A 121 -8.69 11.80 1.42
CA SER A 121 -7.49 12.11 2.19
C SER A 121 -7.09 10.92 3.05
N ILE A 122 -6.07 10.20 2.69
CA ILE A 122 -5.33 9.37 3.63
C ILE A 122 -4.04 10.11 3.93
N VAL A 123 -3.97 10.62 5.15
CA VAL A 123 -2.76 11.29 5.65
C VAL A 123 -1.74 10.22 6.01
N THR A 124 -0.65 10.19 5.30
CA THR A 124 0.48 9.35 5.67
C THR A 124 1.76 10.14 5.47
N ALA A 125 2.45 10.41 6.55
CA ALA A 125 3.73 11.08 6.51
C ALA A 125 4.85 10.06 6.65
N ILE A 126 5.66 9.93 5.62
CA ILE A 126 6.99 9.35 5.71
C ILE A 126 7.98 10.45 5.40
N THR A 127 8.96 10.56 6.21
CA THR A 127 10.15 11.34 5.89
C THR A 127 11.11 10.53 5.05
#